data_86c51de0e64e8a04f8bad4cc7fff34b2
#
_entry.id   86c51de0e64e8a04f8bad4cc7fff34b2
#
_cell.length_a   1.000
_cell.length_b   1.000
_cell.length_c   1.000
_cell.angle_alpha   90.00
_cell.angle_beta   90.00
_cell.angle_gamma   90.00
#
_symmetry.space_group_name_H-M   'P 1'
#
loop_
_entity.id
_entity.type
_entity.pdbx_description
1 polymer ?
#
loop_
_entity_poly.entity_id
_entity_poly.type
_entity_poly.pdbx_seq_one_letter_code
_entity_poly.pdbx_strand_id
1 'polypeptide(L)'
;MTKKQKKVLVRIIVSAVLLVILHFVPVDGVWKGLLYLIPYAVIGYDILRKAVLGIIHGEVFDENFLMAVATVGAMALGEYSEGAAVMLFYQIGELFQSVAVGKSRQNISALMDIRPDYANVEAEDGSLEQVDPDDVEIGTVIVVRPGEKVPIDGVVVEGFSTLNTSALTGESVPREIAVDQEVISGCVNLTGLLKIRTTREFGESTVSKILDLVENSSMKKSKSENFITKFARYYTPAVCYSALALAILPPVINLILGNPAAWSTWIIRALTFLVISCPCALVISIPLSFFGGIGAASGCGILVKGSNYLEALSETRYVVFDKTGTLTKGVFDVTGIYPEKDFTKGELLEYAAYAESYSSHPISKSLKTAYGKELDASNVSDVEEISGHGVTARVNGKQVAAGNAKLMKSLNLSYAENTGVGTVVHVAVDGKYAGYILISDVIKEGAREAIASLKNSGVKKCVMLTGDSKTVAEHVAGELRLDEVHSELLPADKVSCVEKLLQEKGAKEKLAFVGDGINDAPVLSRADIGIAMGALGSDAAIEAADVVLMDDNPAKIALAMRISRKCLRIVYENIVFALAVKAICLVLGALGIANMWVAIFADVGVMVLAVVNAVRCLHVKQN
;
A
#
# COMPACT_ATOMS: atom_id res chain seq x y z
N MET A 1 9.99 -12.30 20.65
CA MET A 1 8.98 -12.28 21.74
C MET A 1 9.27 -11.14 22.71
N THR A 2 8.27 -10.31 23.00
CA THR A 2 8.37 -9.20 23.96
C THR A 2 8.51 -9.72 25.40
N LYS A 3 8.94 -8.83 26.35
CA LYS A 3 9.01 -9.18 27.78
C LYS A 3 7.64 -9.65 28.33
N LYS A 4 6.53 -9.07 27.82
CA LYS A 4 5.15 -9.44 28.19
C LYS A 4 4.80 -10.86 27.70
N GLN A 5 5.10 -11.17 26.43
CA GLN A 5 4.86 -12.49 25.84
C GLN A 5 5.67 -13.59 26.55
N LYS A 6 6.93 -13.31 26.92
CA LYS A 6 7.75 -14.25 27.71
C LYS A 6 7.13 -14.56 29.09
N LYS A 7 6.56 -13.54 29.78
CA LYS A 7 5.85 -13.77 31.05
C LYS A 7 4.62 -14.67 30.87
N VAL A 8 3.83 -14.45 29.82
CA VAL A 8 2.65 -15.29 29.53
C VAL A 8 3.09 -16.73 29.23
N LEU A 9 4.14 -16.93 28.43
CA LEU A 9 4.69 -18.24 28.12
C LEU A 9 5.12 -19.00 29.39
N VAL A 10 5.82 -18.34 30.31
CA VAL A 10 6.22 -18.95 31.61
C VAL A 10 4.98 -19.37 32.39
N ARG A 11 3.94 -18.55 32.48
CA ARG A 11 2.68 -18.87 33.16
C ARG A 11 1.98 -20.09 32.52
N ILE A 12 1.96 -20.16 31.18
CA ILE A 12 1.43 -21.31 30.43
C ILE A 12 2.20 -22.58 30.81
N ILE A 13 3.53 -22.55 30.76
CA ILE A 13 4.37 -23.72 31.10
C ILE A 13 4.15 -24.15 32.55
N VAL A 14 4.16 -23.22 33.51
CA VAL A 14 3.96 -23.52 34.93
C VAL A 14 2.58 -24.13 35.13
N SER A 15 1.51 -23.56 34.58
CA SER A 15 0.17 -24.09 34.70
C SER A 15 0.01 -25.46 34.04
N ALA A 16 0.61 -25.66 32.86
CA ALA A 16 0.58 -26.94 32.15
C ALA A 16 1.26 -28.05 33.00
N VAL A 17 2.43 -27.77 33.55
CA VAL A 17 3.15 -28.72 34.43
C VAL A 17 2.32 -29.04 35.67
N LEU A 18 1.73 -28.03 36.32
CA LEU A 18 0.87 -28.23 37.48
C LEU A 18 -0.35 -29.09 37.14
N LEU A 19 -1.01 -28.84 35.99
CA LEU A 19 -2.17 -29.63 35.55
C LEU A 19 -1.80 -31.09 35.28
N VAL A 20 -0.64 -31.34 34.64
CA VAL A 20 -0.13 -32.70 34.41
C VAL A 20 0.15 -33.40 35.73
N ILE A 21 0.81 -32.74 36.67
CA ILE A 21 1.08 -33.32 38.00
C ILE A 21 -0.23 -33.64 38.72
N LEU A 22 -1.19 -32.71 38.75
CA LEU A 22 -2.49 -32.87 39.41
C LEU A 22 -3.34 -33.98 38.79
N HIS A 23 -3.14 -34.30 37.51
CA HIS A 23 -3.84 -35.40 36.85
C HIS A 23 -3.46 -36.77 37.41
N PHE A 24 -2.20 -36.92 37.88
CA PHE A 24 -1.70 -38.16 38.45
C PHE A 24 -1.84 -38.24 39.98
N VAL A 25 -2.26 -37.16 40.65
CA VAL A 25 -2.41 -37.15 42.11
C VAL A 25 -3.84 -37.60 42.45
N PRO A 26 -4.04 -38.72 43.17
CA PRO A 26 -5.36 -39.23 43.51
C PRO A 26 -5.93 -38.41 44.68
N VAL A 27 -6.55 -37.26 44.40
CA VAL A 27 -7.24 -36.39 45.36
C VAL A 27 -8.68 -36.21 44.94
N ASP A 28 -9.62 -36.41 45.86
CA ASP A 28 -11.04 -36.29 45.60
C ASP A 28 -11.72 -35.20 46.47
N GLY A 29 -12.90 -34.80 46.08
CA GLY A 29 -13.74 -33.83 46.80
C GLY A 29 -13.23 -32.39 46.76
N VAL A 30 -13.43 -31.64 47.83
CA VAL A 30 -13.11 -30.20 47.91
C VAL A 30 -11.63 -29.91 47.73
N TRP A 31 -10.76 -30.79 48.17
CA TRP A 31 -9.32 -30.64 48.04
C TRP A 31 -8.87 -30.69 46.57
N LYS A 32 -9.53 -31.47 45.74
CA LYS A 32 -9.30 -31.47 44.31
C LYS A 32 -9.56 -30.10 43.70
N GLY A 33 -10.73 -29.49 44.05
CA GLY A 33 -11.07 -28.14 43.60
C GLY A 33 -10.06 -27.07 44.00
N LEU A 34 -9.61 -27.10 45.28
CA LEU A 34 -8.61 -26.14 45.78
C LEU A 34 -7.26 -26.29 45.07
N LEU A 35 -6.82 -27.51 44.77
CA LEU A 35 -5.56 -27.75 44.06
C LEU A 35 -5.64 -27.28 42.60
N TYR A 36 -6.74 -27.54 41.89
CA TYR A 36 -6.93 -27.05 40.49
C TYR A 36 -7.14 -25.55 40.39
N LEU A 37 -7.58 -24.89 41.48
CA LEU A 37 -7.72 -23.43 41.54
C LEU A 37 -6.35 -22.72 41.40
N ILE A 38 -5.24 -23.38 41.83
CA ILE A 38 -3.90 -22.79 41.75
C ILE A 38 -3.48 -22.58 40.26
N PRO A 39 -3.38 -23.62 39.41
CA PRO A 39 -3.03 -23.43 38.01
C PRO A 39 -4.05 -22.58 37.27
N TYR A 40 -5.36 -22.68 37.61
CA TYR A 40 -6.41 -21.86 37.05
C TYR A 40 -6.20 -20.36 37.35
N ALA A 41 -5.89 -19.99 38.60
CA ALA A 41 -5.61 -18.62 39.00
C ALA A 41 -4.32 -18.09 38.36
N VAL A 42 -3.26 -18.89 38.29
CA VAL A 42 -2.00 -18.52 37.65
C VAL A 42 -2.21 -18.18 36.18
N ILE A 43 -2.99 -18.98 35.45
CA ILE A 43 -3.17 -18.79 34.01
C ILE A 43 -4.29 -17.80 33.68
N GLY A 44 -5.39 -17.77 34.48
CA GLY A 44 -6.63 -17.05 34.18
C GLY A 44 -6.72 -15.64 34.75
N TYR A 45 -5.80 -15.24 35.64
CA TYR A 45 -5.89 -13.96 36.37
C TYR A 45 -6.15 -12.75 35.47
N ASP A 46 -5.46 -12.61 34.38
CA ASP A 46 -5.59 -11.48 33.46
C ASP A 46 -6.91 -11.50 32.67
N ILE A 47 -7.41 -12.68 32.31
CA ILE A 47 -8.68 -12.87 31.61
C ILE A 47 -9.83 -12.54 32.55
N LEU A 48 -9.81 -13.09 33.77
CA LEU A 48 -10.82 -12.81 34.79
C LEU A 48 -10.85 -11.32 35.14
N ARG A 49 -9.67 -10.69 35.29
CA ARG A 49 -9.60 -9.24 35.51
C ARG A 49 -10.20 -8.44 34.36
N LYS A 50 -9.88 -8.80 33.11
CA LYS A 50 -10.45 -8.13 31.93
C LYS A 50 -11.95 -8.31 31.86
N ALA A 51 -12.46 -9.52 32.11
CA ALA A 51 -13.90 -9.78 32.14
C ALA A 51 -14.61 -8.92 33.17
N VAL A 52 -14.08 -8.82 34.40
CA VAL A 52 -14.67 -7.98 35.47
C VAL A 52 -14.62 -6.50 35.10
N LEU A 53 -13.49 -6.02 34.53
CA LEU A 53 -13.37 -4.63 34.10
C LEU A 53 -14.31 -4.34 32.93
N GLY A 54 -14.50 -5.26 31.97
CA GLY A 54 -15.46 -5.14 30.88
C GLY A 54 -16.88 -4.97 31.38
N ILE A 55 -17.30 -5.77 32.37
CA ILE A 55 -18.62 -5.62 33.03
C ILE A 55 -18.77 -4.23 33.66
N ILE A 56 -17.76 -3.75 34.38
CA ILE A 56 -17.77 -2.43 35.02
C ILE A 56 -17.88 -1.29 34.01
N HIS A 57 -17.24 -1.41 32.83
CA HIS A 57 -17.29 -0.40 31.79
C HIS A 57 -18.47 -0.56 30.80
N GLY A 58 -19.37 -1.53 31.04
CA GLY A 58 -20.56 -1.76 30.21
C GLY A 58 -20.31 -2.58 28.94
N GLU A 59 -19.11 -3.13 28.76
CA GLU A 59 -18.73 -4.04 27.67
C GLU A 59 -18.92 -5.50 28.12
N VAL A 60 -20.16 -5.88 28.43
CA VAL A 60 -20.47 -7.15 29.10
C VAL A 60 -20.27 -8.38 28.20
N PHE A 61 -20.41 -8.23 26.88
CA PHE A 61 -20.40 -9.37 25.94
C PHE A 61 -19.12 -9.43 25.11
N ASP A 62 -17.95 -9.43 25.78
CA ASP A 62 -16.67 -9.67 25.11
C ASP A 62 -16.23 -11.14 25.21
N GLU A 63 -15.17 -11.48 24.50
CA GLU A 63 -14.58 -12.83 24.50
C GLU A 63 -14.04 -13.25 25.88
N ASN A 64 -13.50 -12.30 26.67
CA ASN A 64 -12.99 -12.58 28.02
C ASN A 64 -14.13 -12.92 28.97
N PHE A 65 -15.30 -12.27 28.84
CA PHE A 65 -16.49 -12.58 29.59
C PHE A 65 -16.99 -14.00 29.29
N LEU A 66 -17.10 -14.36 27.99
CA LEU A 66 -17.54 -15.70 27.59
C LEU A 66 -16.65 -16.79 28.20
N MET A 67 -15.33 -16.61 28.11
CA MET A 67 -14.36 -17.55 28.64
C MET A 67 -14.36 -17.61 30.17
N ALA A 68 -14.52 -16.47 30.84
CA ALA A 68 -14.64 -16.41 32.31
C ALA A 68 -15.90 -17.16 32.79
N VAL A 69 -17.05 -16.89 32.18
CA VAL A 69 -18.32 -17.57 32.55
C VAL A 69 -18.23 -19.06 32.31
N ALA A 70 -17.70 -19.48 31.16
CA ALA A 70 -17.58 -20.89 30.82
C ALA A 70 -16.66 -21.65 31.80
N THR A 71 -15.48 -21.09 32.09
CA THR A 71 -14.48 -21.76 32.94
C THR A 71 -14.82 -21.71 34.43
N VAL A 72 -15.33 -20.59 34.93
CA VAL A 72 -15.83 -20.49 36.29
C VAL A 72 -17.05 -21.42 36.51
N GLY A 73 -17.96 -21.47 35.53
CA GLY A 73 -19.10 -22.39 35.56
C GLY A 73 -18.67 -23.86 35.57
N ALA A 74 -17.68 -24.27 34.77
CA ALA A 74 -17.14 -25.62 34.81
C ALA A 74 -16.53 -25.94 36.17
N MET A 75 -15.74 -25.02 36.73
CA MET A 75 -15.17 -25.19 38.09
C MET A 75 -16.25 -25.33 39.14
N ALA A 76 -17.32 -24.56 39.07
CA ALA A 76 -18.43 -24.62 40.03
C ALA A 76 -19.22 -25.94 39.95
N LEU A 77 -19.25 -26.59 38.79
CA LEU A 77 -19.90 -27.89 38.57
C LEU A 77 -19.00 -29.11 38.92
N GLY A 78 -17.76 -28.85 39.35
CA GLY A 78 -16.81 -29.90 39.70
C GLY A 78 -15.93 -30.41 38.55
N GLU A 79 -16.11 -29.83 37.36
CA GLU A 79 -15.27 -30.14 36.18
C GLU A 79 -13.93 -29.33 36.21
N TYR A 80 -13.18 -29.53 37.32
CA TYR A 80 -12.00 -28.72 37.61
C TYR A 80 -10.89 -28.85 36.56
N SER A 81 -10.66 -30.07 36.08
CA SER A 81 -9.62 -30.34 35.08
C SER A 81 -9.97 -29.70 33.75
N GLU A 82 -11.26 -29.77 33.34
CA GLU A 82 -11.73 -29.20 32.08
C GLU A 82 -11.71 -27.67 32.10
N GLY A 83 -12.24 -27.04 33.18
CA GLY A 83 -12.22 -25.59 33.30
C GLY A 83 -10.78 -25.00 33.28
N ALA A 84 -9.85 -25.64 33.96
CA ALA A 84 -8.46 -25.22 33.97
C ALA A 84 -7.76 -25.48 32.61
N ALA A 85 -8.06 -26.61 31.94
CA ALA A 85 -7.53 -26.90 30.62
C ALA A 85 -8.04 -25.91 29.55
N VAL A 86 -9.33 -25.57 29.56
CA VAL A 86 -9.91 -24.56 28.64
C VAL A 86 -9.17 -23.24 28.79
N MET A 87 -8.98 -22.77 30.04
CA MET A 87 -8.28 -21.52 30.31
C MET A 87 -6.82 -21.57 29.82
N LEU A 88 -6.15 -22.72 30.00
CA LEU A 88 -4.78 -22.93 29.52
C LEU A 88 -4.71 -22.85 27.99
N PHE A 89 -5.55 -23.58 27.27
CA PHE A 89 -5.56 -23.57 25.81
C PHE A 89 -5.96 -22.22 25.24
N TYR A 90 -6.89 -21.51 25.87
CA TYR A 90 -7.24 -20.15 25.49
C TYR A 90 -6.02 -19.22 25.60
N GLN A 91 -5.26 -19.29 26.70
CA GLN A 91 -4.02 -18.50 26.86
C GLN A 91 -2.93 -18.88 25.85
N ILE A 92 -2.83 -20.16 25.46
CA ILE A 92 -1.95 -20.59 24.38
C ILE A 92 -2.38 -19.90 23.07
N GLY A 93 -3.67 -19.88 22.78
CA GLY A 93 -4.24 -19.20 21.63
C GLY A 93 -3.94 -17.70 21.61
N GLU A 94 -4.18 -17.01 22.73
CA GLU A 94 -3.88 -15.58 22.92
C GLU A 94 -2.38 -15.27 22.72
N LEU A 95 -1.49 -16.13 23.27
CA LEU A 95 -0.06 -15.98 23.07
C LEU A 95 0.32 -16.15 21.61
N PHE A 96 -0.20 -17.20 20.94
CA PHE A 96 0.05 -17.44 19.52
C PHE A 96 -0.43 -16.27 18.66
N GLN A 97 -1.63 -15.75 18.94
CA GLN A 97 -2.17 -14.54 18.32
C GLN A 97 -1.23 -13.35 18.47
N SER A 98 -0.84 -13.05 19.72
CA SER A 98 0.05 -11.93 20.04
C SER A 98 1.40 -12.02 19.33
N VAL A 99 1.95 -13.23 19.22
CA VAL A 99 3.22 -13.50 18.51
C VAL A 99 3.00 -13.36 16.99
N ALA A 100 1.95 -13.95 16.44
CA ALA A 100 1.66 -13.92 15.00
C ALA A 100 1.41 -12.48 14.50
N VAL A 101 0.58 -11.71 15.21
CA VAL A 101 0.32 -10.30 14.89
C VAL A 101 1.58 -9.46 15.05
N GLY A 102 2.33 -9.66 16.14
CA GLY A 102 3.58 -8.95 16.37
C GLY A 102 4.63 -9.25 15.28
N LYS A 103 4.76 -10.52 14.88
CA LYS A 103 5.68 -10.93 13.83
C LYS A 103 5.24 -10.43 12.45
N SER A 104 3.94 -10.39 12.17
CA SER A 104 3.42 -9.82 10.93
C SER A 104 3.70 -8.32 10.83
N ARG A 105 3.49 -7.57 11.92
CA ARG A 105 3.86 -6.15 11.98
C ARG A 105 5.37 -5.94 11.85
N GLN A 106 6.20 -6.77 12.51
CA GLN A 106 7.65 -6.71 12.37
C GLN A 106 8.12 -7.11 10.97
N ASN A 107 7.48 -8.07 10.30
CA ASN A 107 7.82 -8.44 8.93
C ASN A 107 7.47 -7.32 7.94
N ILE A 108 6.40 -6.57 8.17
CA ILE A 108 6.07 -5.37 7.40
C ILE A 108 7.13 -4.30 7.62
N SER A 109 7.53 -4.07 8.87
CA SER A 109 8.62 -3.15 9.22
C SER A 109 9.99 -3.64 8.75
N ALA A 110 10.24 -4.95 8.66
CA ALA A 110 11.49 -5.55 8.18
C ALA A 110 11.54 -5.72 6.66
N LEU A 111 10.40 -5.83 5.97
CA LEU A 111 10.31 -5.65 4.51
C LEU A 111 10.62 -4.20 4.14
N MET A 112 10.48 -3.28 5.09
CA MET A 112 10.85 -1.88 5.02
C MET A 112 12.01 -1.58 5.98
N ASP A 113 13.06 -2.40 6.01
CA ASP A 113 14.33 -2.06 6.68
C ASP A 113 15.03 -0.93 5.90
N ILE A 114 14.28 0.18 5.72
CA ILE A 114 14.73 1.38 5.04
C ILE A 114 15.13 2.48 6.03
N ARG A 115 14.72 2.37 7.31
CA ARG A 115 15.08 3.37 8.33
C ARG A 115 16.60 3.33 8.56
N PRO A 116 17.29 4.45 8.39
CA PRO A 116 18.68 4.56 8.77
C PRO A 116 18.82 4.66 10.29
N ASP A 117 19.86 4.06 10.83
CA ASP A 117 20.11 4.05 12.28
C ASP A 117 20.88 5.31 12.73
N TYR A 118 21.62 5.95 11.81
CA TYR A 118 22.47 7.14 12.09
C TYR A 118 22.73 7.92 10.81
N ALA A 119 23.17 9.18 10.97
CA ALA A 119 23.75 10.01 9.94
C ALA A 119 25.21 10.34 10.29
N ASN A 120 26.14 10.28 9.32
CA ASN A 120 27.49 10.78 9.50
C ASN A 120 27.54 12.24 9.06
N VAL A 121 27.71 13.17 9.99
CA VAL A 121 27.85 14.61 9.72
C VAL A 121 29.32 14.96 9.66
N GLU A 122 29.73 15.76 8.66
CA GLU A 122 31.09 16.30 8.55
C GLU A 122 31.22 17.54 9.43
N ALA A 123 32.07 17.47 10.46
CA ALA A 123 32.37 18.59 11.32
C ALA A 123 33.33 19.59 10.65
N GLU A 124 33.46 20.80 11.16
CA GLU A 124 34.34 21.85 10.60
C GLU A 124 35.83 21.43 10.51
N ASP A 125 36.25 20.48 11.33
CA ASP A 125 37.63 19.95 11.33
C ASP A 125 37.83 18.76 10.34
N GLY A 126 36.77 18.38 9.59
CA GLY A 126 36.76 17.28 8.65
C GLY A 126 36.58 15.89 9.31
N SER A 127 36.35 15.83 10.63
CA SER A 127 35.99 14.60 11.32
C SER A 127 34.53 14.23 11.05
N LEU A 128 34.21 12.93 11.10
CA LEU A 128 32.83 12.46 10.94
C LEU A 128 32.26 12.11 12.31
N GLU A 129 31.17 12.77 12.67
CA GLU A 129 30.39 12.48 13.86
C GLU A 129 29.12 11.70 13.48
N GLN A 130 28.86 10.61 14.22
CA GLN A 130 27.60 9.88 14.07
C GLN A 130 26.54 10.48 14.99
N VAL A 131 25.46 10.97 14.38
CA VAL A 131 24.33 11.59 15.08
C VAL A 131 23.04 10.83 14.76
N ASP A 132 22.01 11.00 15.59
CA ASP A 132 20.66 10.53 15.25
C ASP A 132 20.16 11.34 14.04
N PRO A 133 19.56 10.71 13.03
CA PRO A 133 18.98 11.44 11.89
C PRO A 133 17.97 12.51 12.29
N ASP A 134 17.27 12.37 13.42
CA ASP A 134 16.32 13.36 13.95
C ASP A 134 17.01 14.65 14.42
N ASP A 135 18.33 14.61 14.69
CA ASP A 135 19.11 15.77 15.14
C ASP A 135 19.79 16.56 13.99
N VAL A 136 19.60 16.13 12.73
CA VAL A 136 20.24 16.73 11.55
C VAL A 136 19.39 17.87 10.99
N GLU A 137 19.95 19.08 10.95
CA GLU A 137 19.28 20.26 10.39
C GLU A 137 19.33 20.30 8.86
N ILE A 138 18.40 21.04 8.25
CA ILE A 138 18.37 21.30 6.80
C ILE A 138 19.63 22.07 6.38
N GLY A 139 20.27 21.65 5.27
CA GLY A 139 21.48 22.25 4.73
C GLY A 139 22.78 21.64 5.27
N THR A 140 22.69 20.74 6.26
CA THR A 140 23.85 19.98 6.78
C THR A 140 24.42 19.07 5.71
N VAL A 141 25.74 18.94 5.65
CA VAL A 141 26.41 18.00 4.75
C VAL A 141 26.61 16.69 5.49
N ILE A 142 25.98 15.64 4.97
CA ILE A 142 26.12 14.27 5.48
C ILE A 142 26.97 13.45 4.53
N VAL A 143 27.71 12.48 5.08
CA VAL A 143 28.63 11.61 4.33
C VAL A 143 28.06 10.18 4.35
N VAL A 144 27.85 9.61 3.16
CA VAL A 144 27.30 8.27 3.00
C VAL A 144 28.32 7.37 2.31
N ARG A 145 28.83 6.37 3.04
CA ARG A 145 29.82 5.42 2.55
C ARG A 145 29.19 4.27 1.77
N PRO A 146 29.95 3.55 0.96
CA PRO A 146 29.48 2.30 0.36
C PRO A 146 28.98 1.31 1.41
N GLY A 147 27.78 0.76 1.19
CA GLY A 147 27.07 -0.13 2.10
C GLY A 147 26.17 0.58 3.13
N GLU A 148 26.24 1.90 3.26
CA GLU A 148 25.38 2.67 4.16
C GLU A 148 24.08 3.11 3.47
N LYS A 149 23.03 3.29 4.27
CA LYS A 149 21.76 3.89 3.81
C LYS A 149 21.87 5.39 3.80
N VAL A 150 21.25 6.04 2.82
CA VAL A 150 21.07 7.50 2.80
C VAL A 150 20.10 7.88 3.93
N PRO A 151 20.52 8.67 4.92
CA PRO A 151 19.68 8.92 6.10
C PRO A 151 18.56 9.93 5.84
N ILE A 152 18.80 10.96 5.06
CA ILE A 152 17.86 12.08 4.84
C ILE A 152 17.90 12.45 3.36
N ASP A 153 16.79 12.94 2.82
CA ASP A 153 16.69 13.44 1.45
C ASP A 153 17.62 14.66 1.24
N GLY A 154 18.27 14.70 0.09
CA GLY A 154 19.22 15.80 -0.18
C GLY A 154 19.71 15.84 -1.62
N VAL A 155 20.69 16.71 -1.87
CA VAL A 155 21.36 16.86 -3.17
C VAL A 155 22.84 16.51 -3.00
N VAL A 156 23.37 15.73 -3.95
CA VAL A 156 24.80 15.38 -3.96
C VAL A 156 25.65 16.61 -4.22
N VAL A 157 26.55 16.93 -3.31
CA VAL A 157 27.49 18.04 -3.45
C VAL A 157 28.89 17.58 -3.87
N GLU A 158 29.24 16.33 -3.57
CA GLU A 158 30.52 15.73 -3.94
C GLU A 158 30.39 14.21 -4.08
N GLY A 159 31.02 13.64 -5.09
CA GLY A 159 31.12 12.20 -5.32
C GLY A 159 30.27 11.72 -6.50
N PHE A 160 30.50 10.44 -6.85
CA PHE A 160 29.75 9.68 -7.83
C PHE A 160 29.57 8.26 -7.28
N SER A 161 28.36 7.72 -7.40
CA SER A 161 28.08 6.38 -6.91
C SER A 161 26.91 5.74 -7.66
N THR A 162 26.59 4.51 -7.23
CA THR A 162 25.42 3.76 -7.66
C THR A 162 24.57 3.49 -6.41
N LEU A 163 23.28 3.79 -6.47
CA LEU A 163 22.33 3.58 -5.38
C LEU A 163 21.44 2.38 -5.65
N ASN A 164 21.30 1.52 -4.67
CA ASN A 164 20.28 0.48 -4.65
C ASN A 164 18.98 1.06 -4.09
N THR A 165 17.97 1.16 -4.94
CA THR A 165 16.64 1.68 -4.62
C THR A 165 15.62 0.57 -4.36
N SER A 166 16.02 -0.71 -4.44
CA SER A 166 15.10 -1.86 -4.43
C SER A 166 14.21 -1.94 -3.19
N ALA A 167 14.69 -1.47 -2.05
CA ALA A 167 13.90 -1.43 -0.81
C ALA A 167 12.72 -0.44 -0.88
N LEU A 168 12.84 0.60 -1.71
CA LEU A 168 11.82 1.64 -1.90
C LEU A 168 10.94 1.34 -3.12
N THR A 169 11.57 1.09 -4.26
CA THR A 169 10.87 0.94 -5.55
C THR A 169 10.54 -0.50 -5.90
N GLY A 170 11.21 -1.48 -5.28
CA GLY A 170 11.15 -2.89 -5.66
C GLY A 170 11.92 -3.20 -6.95
N GLU A 171 12.64 -2.23 -7.53
CA GLU A 171 13.47 -2.43 -8.72
C GLU A 171 14.86 -2.93 -8.32
N SER A 172 15.34 -3.96 -9.02
CA SER A 172 16.68 -4.54 -8.76
C SER A 172 17.82 -3.83 -9.50
N VAL A 173 17.50 -2.90 -10.41
CA VAL A 173 18.51 -2.18 -11.20
C VAL A 173 19.02 -1.00 -10.40
N PRO A 174 20.32 -0.93 -10.07
CA PRO A 174 20.89 0.20 -9.37
C PRO A 174 20.86 1.49 -10.21
N ARG A 175 20.62 2.64 -9.55
CA ARG A 175 20.60 3.96 -10.18
C ARG A 175 21.94 4.66 -10.01
N GLU A 176 22.55 5.13 -11.09
CA GLU A 176 23.73 6.00 -11.03
C GLU A 176 23.35 7.39 -10.52
N ILE A 177 24.23 7.97 -9.69
CA ILE A 177 24.04 9.28 -9.07
C ILE A 177 25.35 10.09 -9.13
N ALA A 178 25.23 11.36 -9.47
CA ALA A 178 26.32 12.32 -9.61
C ALA A 178 26.01 13.64 -8.89
N VAL A 179 26.98 14.55 -8.89
CA VAL A 179 26.84 15.91 -8.31
C VAL A 179 25.64 16.64 -8.92
N ASP A 180 24.95 17.43 -8.10
CA ASP A 180 23.73 18.19 -8.40
C ASP A 180 22.46 17.33 -8.64
N GLN A 181 22.52 16.02 -8.40
CA GLN A 181 21.34 15.15 -8.47
C GLN A 181 20.73 14.94 -7.09
N GLU A 182 19.40 14.83 -7.07
CA GLU A 182 18.62 14.54 -5.86
C GLU A 182 18.76 13.08 -5.46
N VAL A 183 18.96 12.86 -4.16
CA VAL A 183 19.01 11.56 -3.49
C VAL A 183 17.92 11.49 -2.44
N ILE A 184 17.22 10.38 -2.41
CA ILE A 184 16.17 10.09 -1.44
C ILE A 184 16.69 9.20 -0.31
N SER A 185 16.19 9.44 0.90
CA SER A 185 16.48 8.63 2.08
C SER A 185 16.03 7.16 1.90
N GLY A 186 16.74 6.23 2.54
CA GLY A 186 16.45 4.79 2.47
C GLY A 186 17.10 4.04 1.32
N CYS A 187 17.68 4.72 0.33
CA CYS A 187 18.52 4.09 -0.67
C CYS A 187 19.84 3.61 -0.05
N VAL A 188 20.38 2.47 -0.52
CA VAL A 188 21.69 1.98 -0.08
C VAL A 188 22.76 2.41 -1.08
N ASN A 189 23.77 3.10 -0.59
CA ASN A 189 24.93 3.47 -1.39
C ASN A 189 25.79 2.23 -1.68
N LEU A 190 26.15 1.96 -2.95
CA LEU A 190 26.85 0.74 -3.33
C LEU A 190 28.36 0.91 -3.58
N THR A 191 28.79 1.97 -4.24
CA THR A 191 30.14 2.02 -4.82
C THR A 191 31.02 3.16 -4.31
N GLY A 192 30.62 4.41 -4.50
CA GLY A 192 31.43 5.59 -4.19
C GLY A 192 31.04 6.25 -2.86
N LEU A 193 31.91 7.10 -2.33
CA LEU A 193 31.56 7.97 -1.20
C LEU A 193 30.75 9.14 -1.74
N LEU A 194 29.64 9.46 -1.07
CA LEU A 194 28.78 10.59 -1.41
C LEU A 194 28.77 11.60 -0.25
N LYS A 195 28.91 12.88 -0.57
CA LYS A 195 28.54 13.98 0.32
C LYS A 195 27.23 14.57 -0.17
N ILE A 196 26.25 14.64 0.72
CA ILE A 196 24.88 15.01 0.40
C ILE A 196 24.51 16.17 1.30
N ARG A 197 24.01 17.26 0.73
CA ARG A 197 23.44 18.38 1.48
C ARG A 197 21.96 18.09 1.70
N THR A 198 21.53 18.03 2.97
CA THR A 198 20.16 17.76 3.35
C THR A 198 19.22 18.86 2.86
N THR A 199 18.06 18.48 2.30
CA THR A 199 17.01 19.40 1.84
C THR A 199 15.78 19.40 2.72
N ARG A 200 15.69 18.44 3.65
CA ARG A 200 14.55 18.26 4.57
C ARG A 200 15.04 17.82 5.94
N GLU A 201 14.20 17.95 6.96
CA GLU A 201 14.38 17.29 8.25
C GLU A 201 14.04 15.78 8.13
N PHE A 202 14.56 14.95 9.03
CA PHE A 202 14.33 13.50 8.99
C PHE A 202 12.83 13.15 9.06
N GLY A 203 12.05 13.80 9.91
CA GLY A 203 10.61 13.59 10.04
C GLY A 203 9.82 13.84 8.75
N GLU A 204 10.33 14.72 7.87
CA GLU A 204 9.75 15.04 6.56
C GLU A 204 10.42 14.28 5.40
N SER A 205 11.41 13.43 5.68
CA SER A 205 12.10 12.63 4.68
C SER A 205 11.19 11.60 4.04
N THR A 206 11.54 11.18 2.82
CA THR A 206 10.80 10.14 2.07
C THR A 206 10.64 8.85 2.88
N VAL A 207 11.70 8.40 3.55
CA VAL A 207 11.65 7.22 4.43
C VAL A 207 10.66 7.40 5.57
N SER A 208 10.72 8.54 6.28
CA SER A 208 9.83 8.80 7.42
C SER A 208 8.36 8.79 7.00
N LYS A 209 8.03 9.44 5.88
CA LYS A 209 6.68 9.45 5.30
C LYS A 209 6.19 8.06 4.89
N ILE A 210 7.05 7.25 4.26
CA ILE A 210 6.72 5.88 3.89
C ILE A 210 6.44 5.05 5.14
N LEU A 211 7.27 5.14 6.17
CA LEU A 211 7.08 4.42 7.43
C LEU A 211 5.77 4.82 8.11
N ASP A 212 5.47 6.12 8.18
CA ASP A 212 4.23 6.65 8.74
C ASP A 212 2.99 6.17 7.97
N LEU A 213 3.03 6.17 6.64
CA LEU A 213 1.95 5.65 5.79
C LEU A 213 1.69 4.16 6.04
N VAL A 214 2.74 3.36 6.20
CA VAL A 214 2.60 1.92 6.47
C VAL A 214 2.10 1.67 7.88
N GLU A 215 2.60 2.40 8.86
CA GLU A 215 2.18 2.28 10.25
C GLU A 215 0.73 2.72 10.45
N ASN A 216 0.33 3.83 9.83
CA ASN A 216 -1.02 4.39 9.89
C ASN A 216 -2.01 3.76 8.91
N SER A 217 -1.57 2.92 7.97
CA SER A 217 -2.44 2.22 6.99
C SER A 217 -3.53 1.37 7.66
N SER A 218 -3.35 1.00 8.93
CA SER A 218 -4.34 0.25 9.73
C SER A 218 -5.55 1.07 10.16
N MET A 219 -5.54 2.40 10.01
CA MET A 219 -6.63 3.25 10.53
C MET A 219 -7.89 3.23 9.66
N LYS A 220 -7.78 3.02 8.34
CA LYS A 220 -8.92 2.94 7.43
C LYS A 220 -9.34 1.49 7.20
N LYS A 221 -10.31 1.01 8.00
CA LYS A 221 -10.80 -0.36 7.98
C LYS A 221 -11.60 -0.70 6.73
N SER A 222 -11.39 -1.89 6.18
CA SER A 222 -12.17 -2.46 5.08
C SER A 222 -13.63 -2.73 5.47
N LYS A 223 -14.49 -2.97 4.46
CA LYS A 223 -15.87 -3.41 4.70
C LYS A 223 -15.89 -4.75 5.43
N SER A 224 -14.96 -5.64 5.11
CA SER A 224 -14.84 -6.96 5.74
C SER A 224 -14.47 -6.84 7.22
N GLU A 225 -13.57 -5.94 7.60
CA GLU A 225 -13.24 -5.68 9.01
C GLU A 225 -14.40 -5.00 9.75
N ASN A 226 -15.10 -4.06 9.12
CA ASN A 226 -16.28 -3.42 9.67
C ASN A 226 -17.44 -4.41 9.83
N PHE A 227 -17.59 -5.37 8.89
CA PHE A 227 -18.57 -6.45 8.99
C PHE A 227 -18.33 -7.29 10.26
N ILE A 228 -17.09 -7.66 10.54
CA ILE A 228 -16.77 -8.46 11.73
C ILE A 228 -17.06 -7.72 13.01
N THR A 229 -16.70 -6.44 13.09
CA THR A 229 -17.01 -5.61 14.26
C THR A 229 -18.52 -5.53 14.49
N LYS A 230 -19.32 -5.36 13.43
CA LYS A 230 -20.78 -5.39 13.51
C LYS A 230 -21.31 -6.78 13.85
N PHE A 231 -20.77 -7.81 13.20
CA PHE A 231 -21.15 -9.20 13.44
C PHE A 231 -20.94 -9.57 14.92
N ALA A 232 -19.77 -9.31 15.47
CA ALA A 232 -19.47 -9.61 16.87
C ALA A 232 -20.45 -8.94 17.84
N ARG A 233 -20.85 -7.68 17.56
CA ARG A 233 -21.81 -6.93 18.39
C ARG A 233 -23.17 -7.60 18.51
N TYR A 234 -23.67 -8.25 17.46
CA TYR A 234 -24.96 -8.94 17.49
C TYR A 234 -24.82 -10.42 17.82
N TYR A 235 -23.77 -11.05 17.33
CA TYR A 235 -23.52 -12.48 17.49
C TYR A 235 -23.29 -12.86 18.95
N THR A 236 -22.46 -12.14 19.69
CA THR A 236 -22.11 -12.50 21.06
C THR A 236 -23.31 -12.45 22.02
N PRO A 237 -24.16 -11.40 22.05
CA PRO A 237 -25.38 -11.43 22.80
C PRO A 237 -26.34 -12.57 22.41
N ALA A 238 -26.52 -12.80 21.11
CA ALA A 238 -27.38 -13.88 20.62
C ALA A 238 -26.92 -15.25 21.11
N VAL A 239 -25.62 -15.49 21.11
CA VAL A 239 -25.02 -16.72 21.65
C VAL A 239 -25.23 -16.85 23.16
N CYS A 240 -25.02 -15.76 23.92
CA CYS A 240 -25.24 -15.77 25.38
C CYS A 240 -26.69 -16.12 25.72
N TYR A 241 -27.65 -15.50 25.04
CA TYR A 241 -29.07 -15.81 25.25
C TYR A 241 -29.43 -17.25 24.82
N SER A 242 -28.83 -17.75 23.74
CA SER A 242 -29.02 -19.13 23.29
C SER A 242 -28.45 -20.14 24.28
N ALA A 243 -27.25 -19.86 24.84
CA ALA A 243 -26.65 -20.68 25.90
C ALA A 243 -27.52 -20.68 27.16
N LEU A 244 -28.03 -19.51 27.57
CA LEU A 244 -28.94 -19.41 28.70
C LEU A 244 -30.23 -20.20 28.47
N ALA A 245 -30.81 -20.11 27.28
CA ALA A 245 -31.97 -20.88 26.88
C ALA A 245 -31.65 -22.40 26.91
N LEU A 246 -30.50 -22.82 26.42
CA LEU A 246 -30.04 -24.22 26.45
C LEU A 246 -29.82 -24.72 27.89
N ALA A 247 -29.40 -23.86 28.82
CA ALA A 247 -29.23 -24.22 30.23
C ALA A 247 -30.56 -24.40 30.97
N ILE A 248 -31.60 -23.65 30.58
CA ILE A 248 -32.85 -23.55 31.35
C ILE A 248 -34.03 -24.32 30.72
N LEU A 249 -34.25 -24.16 29.39
CA LEU A 249 -35.45 -24.69 28.75
C LEU A 249 -35.53 -26.22 28.78
N PRO A 250 -34.48 -26.99 28.41
CA PRO A 250 -34.59 -28.44 28.41
C PRO A 250 -34.76 -29.07 29.78
N PRO A 251 -34.08 -28.61 30.89
CA PRO A 251 -34.37 -29.07 32.23
C PRO A 251 -35.83 -28.82 32.65
N VAL A 252 -36.36 -27.62 32.34
CA VAL A 252 -37.74 -27.26 32.66
C VAL A 252 -38.74 -28.13 31.89
N ILE A 253 -38.49 -28.34 30.59
CA ILE A 253 -39.33 -29.22 29.76
C ILE A 253 -39.30 -30.65 30.30
N ASN A 254 -38.12 -31.19 30.68
CA ASN A 254 -38.01 -32.50 31.31
C ASN A 254 -38.84 -32.62 32.58
N LEU A 255 -38.81 -31.60 33.45
CA LEU A 255 -39.64 -31.57 34.67
C LEU A 255 -41.12 -31.58 34.34
N ILE A 256 -41.57 -30.82 33.36
CA ILE A 256 -42.98 -30.79 32.93
C ILE A 256 -43.40 -32.15 32.36
N LEU A 257 -42.52 -32.85 31.69
CA LEU A 257 -42.77 -34.19 31.14
C LEU A 257 -42.61 -35.32 32.16
N GLY A 258 -42.29 -35.01 33.43
CA GLY A 258 -42.09 -36.00 34.49
C GLY A 258 -40.75 -36.72 34.46
N ASN A 259 -39.80 -36.25 33.67
CA ASN A 259 -38.43 -36.77 33.58
C ASN A 259 -37.45 -36.05 34.51
N PRO A 260 -36.28 -36.65 34.85
CA PRO A 260 -35.24 -35.96 35.63
C PRO A 260 -34.78 -34.70 34.93
N ALA A 261 -34.68 -33.58 35.66
CA ALA A 261 -34.29 -32.28 35.11
C ALA A 261 -32.87 -32.25 34.46
N ALA A 262 -31.94 -33.04 35.00
CA ALA A 262 -30.55 -33.15 34.56
C ALA A 262 -29.86 -31.77 34.41
N TRP A 263 -30.03 -30.87 35.36
CA TRP A 263 -29.48 -29.50 35.34
C TRP A 263 -27.98 -29.46 35.05
N SER A 264 -27.20 -30.29 35.71
CA SER A 264 -25.73 -30.32 35.51
C SER A 264 -25.37 -30.60 34.06
N THR A 265 -26.01 -31.59 33.43
CA THR A 265 -25.77 -31.94 32.02
C THR A 265 -26.05 -30.78 31.07
N TRP A 266 -27.19 -30.10 31.25
CA TRP A 266 -27.58 -29.02 30.35
C TRP A 266 -26.78 -27.74 30.58
N ILE A 267 -26.35 -27.47 31.82
CA ILE A 267 -25.43 -26.37 32.10
C ILE A 267 -24.07 -26.63 31.49
N ILE A 268 -23.49 -27.85 31.60
CA ILE A 268 -22.24 -28.21 30.94
C ILE A 268 -22.35 -28.04 29.42
N ARG A 269 -23.44 -28.46 28.80
CA ARG A 269 -23.69 -28.26 27.36
C ARG A 269 -23.75 -26.78 27.01
N ALA A 270 -24.39 -25.96 27.81
CA ALA A 270 -24.46 -24.52 27.62
C ALA A 270 -23.08 -23.84 27.76
N LEU A 271 -22.28 -24.26 28.74
CA LEU A 271 -20.90 -23.77 28.90
C LEU A 271 -20.01 -24.19 27.72
N THR A 272 -20.12 -25.45 27.26
CA THR A 272 -19.42 -25.94 26.05
C THR A 272 -19.83 -25.12 24.81
N PHE A 273 -21.14 -24.84 24.66
CA PHE A 273 -21.67 -24.00 23.60
C PHE A 273 -21.08 -22.59 23.63
N LEU A 274 -20.90 -21.97 24.82
CA LEU A 274 -20.25 -20.66 24.96
C LEU A 274 -18.79 -20.70 24.50
N VAL A 275 -18.03 -21.72 24.89
CA VAL A 275 -16.62 -21.87 24.46
C VAL A 275 -16.50 -21.97 22.94
N ILE A 276 -17.34 -22.84 22.30
CA ILE A 276 -17.34 -23.00 20.83
C ILE A 276 -17.64 -21.67 20.13
N SER A 277 -18.43 -20.81 20.73
CA SER A 277 -19.00 -19.63 20.09
C SER A 277 -18.02 -18.47 19.93
N CYS A 278 -16.83 -18.47 20.56
CA CYS A 278 -15.87 -17.37 20.41
C CYS A 278 -15.50 -17.14 18.92
N PRO A 279 -15.69 -15.93 18.35
CA PRO A 279 -15.35 -15.65 16.96
C PRO A 279 -13.84 -15.38 16.75
N CYS A 280 -12.96 -15.88 17.65
CA CYS A 280 -11.53 -15.55 17.71
C CYS A 280 -10.80 -15.71 16.37
N ALA A 281 -11.09 -16.80 15.63
CA ALA A 281 -10.47 -17.06 14.32
C ALA A 281 -10.75 -15.95 13.31
N LEU A 282 -11.96 -15.37 13.31
CA LEU A 282 -12.36 -14.30 12.39
C LEU A 282 -11.73 -12.95 12.77
N VAL A 283 -11.81 -12.62 14.06
CA VAL A 283 -11.34 -11.34 14.60
C VAL A 283 -9.84 -11.16 14.34
N ILE A 284 -9.08 -12.26 14.30
CA ILE A 284 -7.63 -12.25 14.15
C ILE A 284 -7.20 -12.41 12.68
N SER A 285 -7.73 -13.43 11.99
CA SER A 285 -7.21 -13.81 10.67
C SER A 285 -7.48 -12.77 9.60
N ILE A 286 -8.54 -11.98 9.73
CA ILE A 286 -8.92 -11.02 8.70
C ILE A 286 -8.03 -9.78 8.72
N PRO A 287 -7.84 -9.06 9.84
CA PRO A 287 -6.85 -7.99 9.89
C PRO A 287 -5.45 -8.48 9.52
N LEU A 288 -5.06 -9.68 9.97
CA LEU A 288 -3.76 -10.27 9.64
C LEU A 288 -3.59 -10.51 8.13
N SER A 289 -4.65 -10.95 7.44
CA SER A 289 -4.64 -11.12 5.97
C SER A 289 -4.44 -9.78 5.27
N PHE A 290 -5.14 -8.73 5.69
CA PHE A 290 -4.98 -7.38 5.14
C PHE A 290 -3.59 -6.81 5.40
N PHE A 291 -3.06 -6.96 6.62
CA PHE A 291 -1.68 -6.58 6.93
C PHE A 291 -0.68 -7.32 6.05
N GLY A 292 -0.88 -8.62 5.85
CA GLY A 292 -0.07 -9.42 4.93
C GLY A 292 -0.16 -8.93 3.49
N GLY A 293 -1.35 -8.54 3.02
CA GLY A 293 -1.58 -7.98 1.68
C GLY A 293 -0.92 -6.61 1.48
N ILE A 294 -1.05 -5.71 2.46
CA ILE A 294 -0.39 -4.38 2.45
C ILE A 294 1.14 -4.55 2.47
N GLY A 295 1.67 -5.44 3.34
CA GLY A 295 3.10 -5.72 3.40
C GLY A 295 3.65 -6.31 2.09
N ALA A 296 2.90 -7.22 1.46
CA ALA A 296 3.27 -7.78 0.16
C ALA A 296 3.27 -6.72 -0.96
N ALA A 297 2.30 -5.80 -0.97
CA ALA A 297 2.25 -4.68 -1.89
C ALA A 297 3.44 -3.74 -1.68
N SER A 298 3.72 -3.38 -0.43
CA SER A 298 4.85 -2.52 -0.04
C SER A 298 6.19 -3.12 -0.48
N GLY A 299 6.41 -4.43 -0.29
CA GLY A 299 7.60 -5.14 -0.78
C GLY A 299 7.76 -5.15 -2.31
N CYS A 300 6.72 -4.76 -3.05
CA CYS A 300 6.75 -4.56 -4.50
C CYS A 300 6.82 -3.07 -4.89
N GLY A 301 7.05 -2.16 -3.94
CA GLY A 301 7.06 -0.71 -4.19
C GLY A 301 5.66 -0.12 -4.43
N ILE A 302 4.62 -0.72 -3.85
CA ILE A 302 3.23 -0.27 -3.94
C ILE A 302 2.74 0.03 -2.53
N LEU A 303 2.59 1.29 -2.16
CA LEU A 303 2.07 1.72 -0.87
C LEU A 303 0.56 1.82 -0.90
N VAL A 304 -0.12 1.13 0.00
CA VAL A 304 -1.58 1.14 0.14
C VAL A 304 -1.94 1.73 1.49
N LYS A 305 -2.66 2.85 1.52
CA LYS A 305 -2.97 3.61 2.74
C LYS A 305 -4.06 3.02 3.64
N GLY A 306 -4.56 1.84 3.31
CA GLY A 306 -5.57 1.19 4.16
C GLY A 306 -6.14 -0.10 3.58
N SER A 307 -6.69 -0.95 4.45
CA SER A 307 -7.31 -2.21 4.04
C SER A 307 -8.56 -2.01 3.17
N ASN A 308 -9.28 -0.88 3.36
CA ASN A 308 -10.41 -0.49 2.51
C ASN A 308 -9.99 -0.26 1.05
N TYR A 309 -8.80 0.29 0.81
CA TYR A 309 -8.28 0.51 -0.55
C TYR A 309 -7.80 -0.79 -1.20
N LEU A 310 -7.24 -1.72 -0.39
CA LEU A 310 -6.92 -3.05 -0.88
C LEU A 310 -8.21 -3.79 -1.31
N GLU A 311 -9.29 -3.68 -0.53
CA GLU A 311 -10.59 -4.24 -0.89
C GLU A 311 -11.13 -3.59 -2.19
N ALA A 312 -11.09 -2.26 -2.27
CA ALA A 312 -11.55 -1.52 -3.44
C ALA A 312 -10.75 -1.83 -4.71
N LEU A 313 -9.41 -1.97 -4.65
CA LEU A 313 -8.58 -2.40 -5.78
C LEU A 313 -9.02 -3.76 -6.35
N SER A 314 -9.48 -4.69 -5.52
CA SER A 314 -9.96 -5.98 -5.99
C SER A 314 -11.26 -5.88 -6.79
N GLU A 315 -12.11 -4.89 -6.45
CA GLU A 315 -13.40 -4.60 -7.06
C GLU A 315 -13.27 -3.65 -8.27
N THR A 316 -12.06 -3.13 -8.56
CA THR A 316 -11.81 -2.17 -9.64
C THR A 316 -12.10 -2.79 -11.01
N ARG A 317 -12.94 -2.08 -11.79
CA ARG A 317 -13.34 -2.44 -13.16
C ARG A 317 -13.15 -1.31 -14.17
N TYR A 318 -13.01 -0.07 -13.70
CA TYR A 318 -12.74 1.12 -14.48
C TYR A 318 -11.40 1.70 -14.04
N VAL A 319 -10.51 1.94 -15.00
CA VAL A 319 -9.22 2.59 -14.73
C VAL A 319 -9.11 3.80 -15.65
N VAL A 320 -9.00 4.96 -15.05
CA VAL A 320 -8.90 6.25 -15.74
C VAL A 320 -7.49 6.77 -15.53
N PHE A 321 -6.82 7.13 -16.60
CA PHE A 321 -5.44 7.61 -16.58
C PHE A 321 -5.38 9.08 -16.97
N ASP A 322 -4.57 9.87 -16.28
CA ASP A 322 -4.00 11.05 -16.90
C ASP A 322 -3.01 10.64 -17.98
N LYS A 323 -2.76 11.50 -18.96
CA LYS A 323 -1.79 11.24 -20.02
C LYS A 323 -0.37 11.53 -19.54
N THR A 324 -0.13 12.80 -19.20
CA THR A 324 1.23 13.35 -18.98
C THR A 324 1.81 12.89 -17.66
N GLY A 325 3.07 12.42 -17.67
CA GLY A 325 3.70 11.89 -16.44
C GLY A 325 3.18 10.51 -15.99
N THR A 326 2.02 10.06 -16.51
CA THR A 326 1.36 8.80 -16.14
C THR A 326 1.53 7.71 -17.19
N LEU A 327 0.95 7.89 -18.38
CA LEU A 327 1.14 6.98 -19.52
C LEU A 327 2.33 7.37 -20.39
N THR A 328 2.74 8.64 -20.31
CA THR A 328 3.90 9.20 -20.98
C THR A 328 4.95 9.64 -19.96
N LYS A 329 6.18 9.86 -20.43
CA LYS A 329 7.30 10.26 -19.56
C LYS A 329 7.18 11.69 -19.02
N GLY A 330 6.27 12.52 -19.57
CA GLY A 330 6.18 13.96 -19.28
C GLY A 330 7.39 14.75 -19.79
N VAL A 331 8.22 14.11 -20.59
CA VAL A 331 9.40 14.71 -21.22
C VAL A 331 9.12 14.80 -22.71
N PHE A 332 9.27 16.00 -23.23
CA PHE A 332 9.16 16.24 -24.66
C PHE A 332 10.45 15.80 -25.36
N ASP A 333 10.36 14.91 -26.33
CA ASP A 333 11.50 14.47 -27.13
C ASP A 333 11.31 14.81 -28.61
N VAL A 334 12.43 15.00 -29.30
CA VAL A 334 12.45 15.18 -30.76
C VAL A 334 12.14 13.84 -31.42
N THR A 335 10.91 13.70 -31.94
CA THR A 335 10.43 12.46 -32.57
C THR A 335 10.61 12.45 -34.09
N GLY A 336 10.85 13.61 -34.71
CA GLY A 336 11.11 13.70 -36.14
C GLY A 336 11.80 14.99 -36.53
N ILE A 337 12.72 14.91 -37.51
CA ILE A 337 13.43 16.06 -38.08
C ILE A 337 13.26 16.01 -39.61
N TYR A 338 12.61 17.04 -40.14
CA TYR A 338 12.16 17.13 -41.52
C TYR A 338 12.75 18.39 -42.17
N PRO A 339 14.00 18.30 -42.71
CA PRO A 339 14.64 19.42 -43.37
C PRO A 339 14.09 19.63 -44.79
N GLU A 340 14.12 20.88 -45.27
CA GLU A 340 13.96 21.21 -46.67
C GLU A 340 15.22 20.85 -47.47
N LYS A 341 15.12 20.86 -48.83
CA LYS A 341 16.14 20.32 -49.74
C LYS A 341 17.54 20.90 -49.56
N ASP A 342 17.64 22.13 -49.06
CA ASP A 342 18.93 22.84 -48.93
C ASP A 342 19.60 22.60 -47.55
N PHE A 343 18.96 21.83 -46.65
CA PHE A 343 19.41 21.63 -45.28
C PHE A 343 19.48 20.14 -44.92
N THR A 344 20.41 19.82 -44.02
CA THR A 344 20.54 18.48 -43.43
C THR A 344 19.76 18.41 -42.11
N LYS A 345 19.44 17.18 -41.63
CA LYS A 345 18.83 16.98 -40.32
C LYS A 345 19.66 17.56 -39.17
N GLY A 346 20.99 17.40 -39.27
CA GLY A 346 21.93 17.91 -38.27
C GLY A 346 21.96 19.42 -38.21
N GLU A 347 22.01 20.10 -39.36
CA GLU A 347 22.00 21.57 -39.44
C GLU A 347 20.66 22.15 -38.92
N LEU A 348 19.53 21.53 -39.29
CA LEU A 348 18.21 21.98 -38.83
C LEU A 348 18.09 21.91 -37.30
N LEU A 349 18.57 20.79 -36.71
CA LEU A 349 18.57 20.61 -35.26
C LEU A 349 19.54 21.55 -34.56
N GLU A 350 20.73 21.76 -35.13
CA GLU A 350 21.76 22.68 -34.65
C GLU A 350 21.19 24.11 -34.58
N TYR A 351 20.63 24.63 -35.68
CA TYR A 351 20.05 25.98 -35.70
C TYR A 351 18.93 26.13 -34.67
N ALA A 352 18.06 25.13 -34.55
CA ALA A 352 16.97 25.14 -33.55
C ALA A 352 17.49 25.15 -32.10
N ALA A 353 18.48 24.28 -31.81
CA ALA A 353 19.07 24.16 -30.47
C ALA A 353 19.80 25.44 -30.04
N TYR A 354 20.57 26.05 -30.98
CA TYR A 354 21.25 27.31 -30.74
C TYR A 354 20.27 28.49 -30.58
N ALA A 355 19.22 28.61 -31.41
CA ALA A 355 18.23 29.67 -31.31
C ALA A 355 17.50 29.62 -29.96
N GLU A 356 17.21 28.43 -29.49
CA GLU A 356 16.50 28.16 -28.21
C GLU A 356 17.44 28.04 -27.00
N SER A 357 18.76 28.36 -27.16
CA SER A 357 19.77 28.13 -26.11
C SER A 357 19.52 28.89 -24.81
N TYR A 358 18.92 30.06 -24.87
CA TYR A 358 18.62 30.91 -23.71
C TYR A 358 17.21 30.71 -23.15
N SER A 359 16.34 29.97 -23.83
CA SER A 359 14.99 29.71 -23.36
C SER A 359 14.97 28.56 -22.33
N SER A 360 14.17 28.73 -21.28
CA SER A 360 13.89 27.68 -20.26
C SER A 360 12.68 26.81 -20.60
N HIS A 361 12.07 27.02 -21.76
CA HIS A 361 10.88 26.28 -22.17
C HIS A 361 11.17 24.77 -22.34
N PRO A 362 10.26 23.84 -21.96
CA PRO A 362 10.47 22.39 -22.12
C PRO A 362 10.86 21.96 -23.54
N ILE A 363 10.30 22.60 -24.57
CA ILE A 363 10.64 22.39 -25.99
C ILE A 363 12.12 22.70 -26.24
N SER A 364 12.62 23.79 -25.68
CA SER A 364 14.02 24.23 -25.83
C SER A 364 14.97 23.21 -25.19
N LYS A 365 14.59 22.66 -24.03
CA LYS A 365 15.34 21.59 -23.36
C LYS A 365 15.42 20.34 -24.23
N SER A 366 14.33 19.95 -24.87
CA SER A 366 14.28 18.80 -25.78
C SER A 366 15.20 18.97 -26.99
N LEU A 367 15.20 20.14 -27.61
CA LEU A 367 16.06 20.46 -28.74
C LEU A 367 17.54 20.41 -28.36
N LYS A 368 17.90 20.96 -27.18
CA LYS A 368 19.27 20.91 -26.63
C LYS A 368 19.72 19.49 -26.35
N THR A 369 18.86 18.69 -25.72
CA THR A 369 19.13 17.28 -25.42
C THR A 369 19.31 16.45 -26.69
N ALA A 370 18.45 16.65 -27.69
CA ALA A 370 18.54 15.95 -28.95
C ALA A 370 19.82 16.32 -29.76
N TYR A 371 20.27 17.59 -29.66
CA TYR A 371 21.51 18.02 -30.28
C TYR A 371 22.73 17.34 -29.66
N GLY A 372 22.74 17.08 -28.34
CA GLY A 372 23.72 16.23 -27.65
C GLY A 372 25.16 16.74 -27.62
N LYS A 373 25.42 18.01 -27.99
CA LYS A 373 26.72 18.66 -27.94
C LYS A 373 26.64 19.91 -27.08
N GLU A 374 27.76 20.30 -26.48
CA GLU A 374 27.84 21.58 -25.78
C GLU A 374 27.57 22.73 -26.74
N LEU A 375 26.67 23.64 -26.31
CA LEU A 375 26.34 24.84 -27.07
C LEU A 375 27.29 25.96 -26.67
N ASP A 376 28.13 26.39 -27.62
CA ASP A 376 29.01 27.54 -27.39
C ASP A 376 28.20 28.85 -27.48
N ALA A 377 28.01 29.49 -26.35
CA ALA A 377 27.26 30.74 -26.24
C ALA A 377 27.82 31.88 -27.10
N SER A 378 29.10 31.82 -27.48
CA SER A 378 29.74 32.84 -28.36
C SER A 378 29.18 32.83 -29.79
N ASN A 379 28.56 31.74 -30.20
CA ASN A 379 27.97 31.58 -31.53
C ASN A 379 26.53 32.12 -31.64
N VAL A 380 25.96 32.68 -30.55
CA VAL A 380 24.59 33.19 -30.51
C VAL A 380 24.58 34.64 -30.09
N SER A 381 23.88 35.47 -30.85
CA SER A 381 23.63 36.88 -30.54
C SER A 381 22.21 37.29 -30.94
N ASP A 382 21.79 38.49 -30.54
CA ASP A 382 20.51 39.11 -30.94
C ASP A 382 19.31 38.19 -30.66
N VAL A 383 19.27 37.53 -29.50
CA VAL A 383 18.17 36.64 -29.11
C VAL A 383 16.96 37.46 -28.70
N GLU A 384 15.83 37.23 -29.36
CA GLU A 384 14.55 37.87 -29.07
C GLU A 384 13.46 36.81 -28.96
N GLU A 385 12.83 36.69 -27.80
CA GLU A 385 11.69 35.80 -27.57
C GLU A 385 10.39 36.55 -27.91
N ILE A 386 9.64 36.02 -28.88
CA ILE A 386 8.36 36.56 -29.33
C ILE A 386 7.26 35.73 -28.65
N SER A 387 6.62 36.31 -27.65
CA SER A 387 5.63 35.61 -26.84
C SER A 387 4.52 34.96 -27.68
N GLY A 388 4.31 33.65 -27.46
CA GLY A 388 3.29 32.87 -28.19
C GLY A 388 3.64 32.56 -29.66
N HIS A 389 4.86 32.89 -30.14
CA HIS A 389 5.31 32.66 -31.52
C HIS A 389 6.58 31.79 -31.57
N GLY A 390 7.60 32.09 -30.78
CA GLY A 390 8.87 31.42 -30.78
C GLY A 390 10.05 32.35 -30.53
N VAL A 391 11.21 32.01 -30.99
CA VAL A 391 12.47 32.74 -30.75
C VAL A 391 13.12 33.11 -32.10
N THR A 392 13.70 34.31 -32.16
CA THR A 392 14.64 34.70 -33.24
C THR A 392 16.01 34.94 -32.63
N ALA A 393 17.06 34.53 -33.32
CA ALA A 393 18.41 34.70 -32.88
C ALA A 393 19.40 34.78 -34.07
N ARG A 394 20.59 35.31 -33.85
CA ARG A 394 21.67 35.22 -34.84
C ARG A 394 22.61 34.10 -34.40
N VAL A 395 22.63 33.02 -35.19
CA VAL A 395 23.45 31.81 -34.95
C VAL A 395 24.53 31.72 -35.99
N ASN A 396 25.82 31.70 -35.60
CA ASN A 396 26.95 31.70 -36.51
C ASN A 396 26.87 32.78 -37.62
N GLY A 397 26.37 33.98 -37.26
CA GLY A 397 26.20 35.10 -38.16
C GLY A 397 24.95 35.04 -39.05
N LYS A 398 24.19 33.95 -39.06
CA LYS A 398 22.92 33.79 -39.78
C LYS A 398 21.72 34.12 -38.92
N GLN A 399 20.69 34.73 -39.52
CA GLN A 399 19.44 34.99 -38.80
C GLN A 399 18.60 33.71 -38.77
N VAL A 400 18.31 33.21 -37.56
CA VAL A 400 17.51 32.01 -37.34
C VAL A 400 16.23 32.35 -36.61
N ALA A 401 15.12 31.80 -37.06
CA ALA A 401 13.83 31.87 -36.38
C ALA A 401 13.33 30.45 -36.12
N ALA A 402 13.05 30.14 -34.85
CA ALA A 402 12.51 28.85 -34.42
C ALA A 402 11.18 29.09 -33.69
N GLY A 403 10.07 28.44 -34.10
CA GLY A 403 8.80 28.65 -33.46
C GLY A 403 7.64 27.99 -34.18
N ASN A 404 6.42 28.41 -33.84
CA ASN A 404 5.19 27.86 -34.42
C ASN A 404 4.81 28.47 -35.79
N ALA A 405 3.74 27.97 -36.39
CA ALA A 405 3.24 28.45 -37.68
C ALA A 405 2.91 29.96 -37.71
N LYS A 406 2.58 30.56 -36.54
CA LYS A 406 2.32 32.01 -36.45
C LYS A 406 3.59 32.81 -36.68
N LEU A 407 4.74 32.33 -36.16
CA LEU A 407 6.04 32.96 -36.42
C LEU A 407 6.37 32.92 -37.92
N MET A 408 6.18 31.80 -38.59
CA MET A 408 6.42 31.69 -40.03
C MET A 408 5.54 32.63 -40.86
N LYS A 409 4.27 32.76 -40.46
CA LYS A 409 3.33 33.71 -41.07
C LYS A 409 3.77 35.16 -40.88
N SER A 410 4.22 35.55 -39.70
CA SER A 410 4.70 36.91 -39.42
C SER A 410 5.96 37.27 -40.23
N LEU A 411 6.74 36.27 -40.58
CA LEU A 411 7.91 36.42 -41.45
C LEU A 411 7.58 36.31 -42.95
N ASN A 412 6.32 36.14 -43.31
CA ASN A 412 5.82 35.94 -44.68
C ASN A 412 6.47 34.73 -45.39
N LEU A 413 6.75 33.66 -44.65
CA LEU A 413 7.35 32.44 -45.14
C LEU A 413 6.29 31.38 -45.42
N SER A 414 6.39 30.69 -46.56
CA SER A 414 5.66 29.44 -46.80
C SER A 414 6.29 28.32 -45.97
N TYR A 415 5.46 27.57 -45.27
CA TYR A 415 5.92 26.46 -44.43
C TYR A 415 5.13 25.18 -44.74
N ALA A 416 5.73 24.04 -44.48
CA ALA A 416 5.05 22.75 -44.66
C ALA A 416 3.95 22.54 -43.63
N GLU A 417 2.75 22.21 -44.06
CA GLU A 417 1.68 21.73 -43.18
C GLU A 417 2.04 20.32 -42.70
N ASN A 418 2.09 20.15 -41.39
CA ASN A 418 2.45 18.87 -40.78
C ASN A 418 1.19 18.02 -40.56
N THR A 419 1.29 16.75 -40.96
CA THR A 419 0.30 15.71 -40.66
C THR A 419 0.71 14.81 -39.51
N GLY A 420 1.89 15.04 -38.90
CA GLY A 420 2.41 14.27 -37.77
C GLY A 420 1.79 14.69 -36.44
N VAL A 421 1.86 13.81 -35.47
CA VAL A 421 1.33 13.98 -34.12
C VAL A 421 2.36 14.58 -33.20
N GLY A 422 2.16 15.79 -32.71
CA GLY A 422 3.06 16.48 -31.78
C GLY A 422 3.11 17.99 -31.98
N THR A 423 3.96 18.65 -31.21
CA THR A 423 4.26 20.07 -31.35
C THR A 423 5.28 20.28 -32.46
N VAL A 424 4.95 21.12 -33.40
CA VAL A 424 5.84 21.44 -34.54
C VAL A 424 6.63 22.69 -34.23
N VAL A 425 7.94 22.59 -34.32
CA VAL A 425 8.85 23.73 -34.31
C VAL A 425 9.36 23.94 -35.73
N HIS A 426 8.85 24.98 -36.40
CA HIS A 426 9.34 25.40 -37.69
C HIS A 426 10.62 26.19 -37.52
N VAL A 427 11.55 26.01 -38.44
CA VAL A 427 12.83 26.73 -38.44
C VAL A 427 13.04 27.44 -39.79
N ALA A 428 13.47 28.69 -39.72
CA ALA A 428 13.86 29.47 -40.88
C ALA A 428 15.26 30.05 -40.67
N VAL A 429 16.06 30.10 -41.73
CA VAL A 429 17.44 30.59 -41.72
C VAL A 429 17.61 31.60 -42.84
N ASP A 430 18.11 32.80 -42.52
CA ASP A 430 18.29 33.93 -43.46
C ASP A 430 17.09 34.18 -44.36
N GLY A 431 15.90 34.18 -43.75
CA GLY A 431 14.62 34.44 -44.45
C GLY A 431 14.16 33.30 -45.37
N LYS A 432 14.77 32.11 -45.32
CA LYS A 432 14.32 30.91 -46.05
C LYS A 432 13.80 29.88 -45.05
N TYR A 433 12.71 29.22 -45.39
CA TYR A 433 12.20 28.09 -44.61
C TYR A 433 13.17 26.91 -44.68
N ALA A 434 13.66 26.46 -43.53
CA ALA A 434 14.67 25.39 -43.41
C ALA A 434 14.07 24.01 -43.17
N GLY A 435 12.85 23.97 -42.62
CA GLY A 435 12.18 22.71 -42.28
C GLY A 435 11.43 22.80 -40.93
N TYR A 436 11.05 21.63 -40.43
CA TYR A 436 10.41 21.56 -39.11
C TYR A 436 10.92 20.39 -38.30
N ILE A 437 10.81 20.53 -36.99
CA ILE A 437 11.12 19.52 -35.99
C ILE A 437 9.84 19.17 -35.25
N LEU A 438 9.56 17.86 -35.15
CA LEU A 438 8.42 17.34 -34.44
C LEU A 438 8.84 16.93 -33.03
N ILE A 439 8.14 17.45 -32.05
CA ILE A 439 8.39 17.19 -30.63
C ILE A 439 7.11 16.63 -30.04
N SER A 440 7.19 15.48 -29.39
CA SER A 440 6.07 14.85 -28.71
C SER A 440 6.47 14.24 -27.39
N ASP A 441 5.48 14.10 -26.51
CA ASP A 441 5.64 13.39 -25.26
C ASP A 441 5.73 11.88 -25.53
N VAL A 442 6.71 11.21 -24.93
CA VAL A 442 7.03 9.81 -25.22
C VAL A 442 6.24 8.89 -24.32
N ILE A 443 5.56 7.91 -24.90
CA ILE A 443 4.87 6.85 -24.15
C ILE A 443 5.90 6.07 -23.32
N LYS A 444 5.58 5.78 -22.04
CA LYS A 444 6.42 4.98 -21.16
C LYS A 444 6.58 3.56 -21.70
N GLU A 445 7.78 3.02 -21.56
CA GLU A 445 8.03 1.61 -21.83
C GLU A 445 7.13 0.73 -20.96
N GLY A 446 6.52 -0.30 -21.56
CA GLY A 446 5.61 -1.19 -20.85
C GLY A 446 4.19 -0.64 -20.61
N ALA A 447 3.85 0.61 -21.00
CA ALA A 447 2.51 1.16 -20.81
C ALA A 447 1.44 0.35 -21.57
N ARG A 448 1.75 -0.10 -22.79
CA ARG A 448 0.86 -0.93 -23.60
C ARG A 448 0.61 -2.29 -22.96
N GLU A 449 1.67 -2.94 -22.47
CA GLU A 449 1.62 -4.20 -21.75
C GLU A 449 0.84 -4.06 -20.44
N ALA A 450 0.99 -2.92 -19.75
CA ALA A 450 0.25 -2.61 -18.54
C ALA A 450 -1.26 -2.54 -18.81
N ILE A 451 -1.69 -1.83 -19.86
CA ILE A 451 -3.10 -1.75 -20.27
C ILE A 451 -3.64 -3.16 -20.64
N ALA A 452 -2.87 -3.94 -21.40
CA ALA A 452 -3.26 -5.31 -21.72
C ALA A 452 -3.39 -6.19 -20.45
N SER A 453 -2.46 -6.06 -19.50
CA SER A 453 -2.50 -6.78 -18.22
C SER A 453 -3.70 -6.40 -17.36
N LEU A 454 -4.09 -5.12 -17.36
CA LEU A 454 -5.29 -4.63 -16.67
C LEU A 454 -6.56 -5.24 -17.26
N LYS A 455 -6.69 -5.25 -18.59
CA LYS A 455 -7.82 -5.89 -19.29
C LYS A 455 -7.90 -7.38 -19.00
N ASN A 456 -6.77 -8.08 -19.06
CA ASN A 456 -6.67 -9.50 -18.69
C ASN A 456 -7.00 -9.74 -17.21
N SER A 457 -6.76 -8.75 -16.37
CA SER A 457 -7.14 -8.76 -14.95
C SER A 457 -8.62 -8.40 -14.73
N GLY A 458 -9.45 -8.30 -15.78
CA GLY A 458 -10.89 -8.08 -15.70
C GLY A 458 -11.28 -6.61 -15.49
N VAL A 459 -10.44 -5.66 -15.86
CA VAL A 459 -10.83 -4.27 -16.05
C VAL A 459 -11.71 -4.20 -17.29
N LYS A 460 -12.87 -3.56 -17.17
CA LYS A 460 -13.87 -3.45 -18.24
C LYS A 460 -13.55 -2.28 -19.20
N LYS A 461 -13.01 -1.20 -18.64
CA LYS A 461 -12.81 0.04 -19.37
C LYS A 461 -11.54 0.74 -18.90
N CYS A 462 -10.62 1.02 -19.83
CA CYS A 462 -9.43 1.84 -19.63
C CYS A 462 -9.64 3.15 -20.39
N VAL A 463 -9.66 4.27 -19.68
CA VAL A 463 -9.96 5.60 -20.20
C VAL A 463 -8.77 6.51 -20.02
N MET A 464 -8.51 7.41 -20.97
CA MET A 464 -7.50 8.47 -20.83
C MET A 464 -8.14 9.84 -20.82
N LEU A 465 -7.73 10.68 -19.88
CA LEU A 465 -8.09 12.09 -19.80
C LEU A 465 -6.85 12.95 -20.09
N THR A 466 -6.98 13.96 -20.95
CA THR A 466 -5.87 14.85 -21.29
C THR A 466 -6.34 16.25 -21.69
N GLY A 467 -5.52 17.25 -21.42
CA GLY A 467 -5.69 18.62 -21.96
C GLY A 467 -5.19 18.79 -23.39
N ASP A 468 -4.55 17.79 -23.98
CA ASP A 468 -4.01 17.86 -25.34
C ASP A 468 -5.11 17.90 -26.40
N SER A 469 -4.69 18.29 -27.61
CA SER A 469 -5.55 18.28 -28.78
C SER A 469 -6.08 16.88 -29.09
N LYS A 470 -7.26 16.82 -29.69
CA LYS A 470 -7.95 15.59 -30.06
C LYS A 470 -7.06 14.64 -30.88
N THR A 471 -6.31 15.16 -31.84
CA THR A 471 -5.44 14.39 -32.74
C THR A 471 -4.32 13.67 -31.95
N VAL A 472 -3.69 14.36 -31.01
CA VAL A 472 -2.63 13.78 -30.17
C VAL A 472 -3.21 12.72 -29.24
N ALA A 473 -4.35 13.02 -28.62
CA ALA A 473 -5.01 12.13 -27.69
C ALA A 473 -5.47 10.81 -28.35
N GLU A 474 -6.10 10.89 -29.52
CA GLU A 474 -6.55 9.73 -30.29
C GLU A 474 -5.39 8.85 -30.76
N HIS A 475 -4.26 9.45 -31.14
CA HIS A 475 -3.06 8.69 -31.51
C HIS A 475 -2.52 7.87 -30.35
N VAL A 476 -2.30 8.51 -29.19
CA VAL A 476 -1.80 7.84 -27.98
C VAL A 476 -2.78 6.74 -27.53
N ALA A 477 -4.08 7.03 -27.53
CA ALA A 477 -5.12 6.07 -27.19
C ALA A 477 -5.12 4.85 -28.12
N GLY A 478 -4.94 5.06 -29.42
CA GLY A 478 -4.84 4.01 -30.43
C GLY A 478 -3.62 3.12 -30.22
N GLU A 479 -2.46 3.73 -29.96
CA GLU A 479 -1.21 3.02 -29.71
C GLU A 479 -1.27 2.16 -28.45
N LEU A 480 -1.87 2.70 -27.37
CA LEU A 480 -2.06 2.00 -26.10
C LEU A 480 -3.28 1.05 -26.09
N ARG A 481 -4.11 1.08 -27.13
CA ARG A 481 -5.38 0.34 -27.24
C ARG A 481 -6.32 0.60 -26.06
N LEU A 482 -6.49 1.88 -25.72
CA LEU A 482 -7.47 2.32 -24.73
C LEU A 482 -8.90 2.18 -25.26
N ASP A 483 -9.88 2.10 -24.35
CA ASP A 483 -11.28 1.92 -24.73
C ASP A 483 -11.98 3.27 -25.02
N GLU A 484 -11.52 4.33 -24.35
CA GLU A 484 -12.08 5.67 -24.47
C GLU A 484 -11.01 6.73 -24.19
N VAL A 485 -11.15 7.90 -24.82
CA VAL A 485 -10.28 9.06 -24.61
C VAL A 485 -11.09 10.34 -24.62
N HIS A 486 -10.78 11.22 -23.67
CA HIS A 486 -11.31 12.59 -23.62
C HIS A 486 -10.14 13.57 -23.70
N SER A 487 -10.21 14.46 -24.67
CA SER A 487 -9.18 15.45 -25.00
C SER A 487 -9.64 16.87 -24.71
N GLU A 488 -8.70 17.83 -24.74
CA GLU A 488 -8.97 19.26 -24.61
C GLU A 488 -9.65 19.64 -23.28
N LEU A 489 -9.38 18.85 -22.22
CA LEU A 489 -9.99 19.00 -20.90
C LEU A 489 -9.24 20.03 -20.05
N LEU A 490 -9.98 20.90 -19.40
CA LEU A 490 -9.51 21.68 -18.27
C LEU A 490 -9.54 20.82 -16.98
N PRO A 491 -8.84 21.20 -15.91
CA PRO A 491 -8.83 20.43 -14.66
C PRO A 491 -10.24 20.14 -14.10
N ALA A 492 -11.17 21.10 -14.18
CA ALA A 492 -12.56 20.92 -13.76
C ALA A 492 -13.33 19.91 -14.63
N ASP A 493 -13.01 19.87 -15.93
CA ASP A 493 -13.65 18.94 -16.87
C ASP A 493 -13.21 17.50 -16.59
N LYS A 494 -11.95 17.27 -16.20
CA LYS A 494 -11.46 15.96 -15.76
C LYS A 494 -12.28 15.41 -14.60
N VAL A 495 -12.56 16.24 -13.59
CA VAL A 495 -13.41 15.86 -12.44
C VAL A 495 -14.80 15.47 -12.93
N SER A 496 -15.42 16.28 -13.79
CA SER A 496 -16.75 16.03 -14.35
C SER A 496 -16.80 14.74 -15.17
N CYS A 497 -15.74 14.41 -15.91
CA CYS A 497 -15.62 13.14 -16.64
C CYS A 497 -15.58 11.95 -15.69
N VAL A 498 -14.77 12.02 -14.63
CA VAL A 498 -14.71 10.98 -13.61
C VAL A 498 -16.06 10.79 -12.92
N GLU A 499 -16.77 11.88 -12.60
CA GLU A 499 -18.11 11.80 -12.00
C GLU A 499 -19.13 11.09 -12.90
N LYS A 500 -19.10 11.34 -14.22
CA LYS A 500 -19.94 10.61 -15.18
C LYS A 500 -19.62 9.12 -15.18
N LEU A 501 -18.34 8.74 -15.23
CA LEU A 501 -17.91 7.35 -15.20
C LEU A 501 -18.27 6.66 -13.86
N LEU A 502 -18.26 7.40 -12.74
CA LEU A 502 -18.73 6.92 -11.45
C LEU A 502 -20.23 6.62 -11.43
N GLN A 503 -21.03 7.33 -12.23
CA GLN A 503 -22.48 7.05 -12.38
C GLN A 503 -22.75 5.87 -13.32
N GLU A 504 -21.89 5.65 -14.32
CA GLU A 504 -22.04 4.55 -15.31
C GLU A 504 -21.69 3.18 -14.71
N LYS A 505 -20.78 3.12 -13.72
CA LYS A 505 -20.31 1.85 -13.15
C LYS A 505 -21.38 1.15 -12.33
N GLY A 506 -21.33 -0.18 -12.27
CA GLY A 506 -22.18 -0.99 -11.41
C GLY A 506 -21.95 -0.71 -9.91
N ALA A 507 -22.97 -0.93 -9.08
CA ALA A 507 -22.94 -0.62 -7.65
C ALA A 507 -21.80 -1.31 -6.86
N LYS A 508 -21.31 -2.46 -7.32
CA LYS A 508 -20.20 -3.22 -6.72
C LYS A 508 -18.86 -2.95 -7.41
N GLU A 509 -18.86 -2.17 -8.48
CA GLU A 509 -17.65 -1.89 -9.24
C GLU A 509 -16.98 -0.64 -8.73
N LYS A 510 -15.64 -0.59 -8.83
CA LYS A 510 -14.82 0.53 -8.41
C LYS A 510 -14.10 1.16 -9.60
N LEU A 511 -13.92 2.47 -9.53
CA LEU A 511 -13.17 3.27 -10.46
C LEU A 511 -11.87 3.72 -9.79
N ALA A 512 -10.73 3.41 -10.41
CA ALA A 512 -9.43 3.95 -10.03
C ALA A 512 -9.05 5.07 -11.00
N PHE A 513 -8.58 6.20 -10.46
CA PHE A 513 -7.92 7.25 -11.24
C PHE A 513 -6.42 7.20 -10.99
N VAL A 514 -5.64 7.28 -12.06
CA VAL A 514 -4.18 7.20 -12.04
C VAL A 514 -3.59 8.49 -12.58
N GLY A 515 -2.78 9.17 -11.80
CA GLY A 515 -2.16 10.45 -12.14
C GLY A 515 -0.81 10.66 -11.48
N ASP A 516 -0.13 11.76 -11.79
CA ASP A 516 1.16 12.16 -11.18
C ASP A 516 0.98 12.86 -9.81
N GLY A 517 -0.24 13.23 -9.47
CA GLY A 517 -0.67 13.78 -8.18
C GLY A 517 -0.47 15.28 -7.99
N ILE A 518 0.32 15.97 -8.78
CA ILE A 518 0.59 17.40 -8.59
C ILE A 518 -0.61 18.21 -9.08
N ASN A 519 -1.05 17.96 -10.30
CA ASN A 519 -2.15 18.69 -10.95
C ASN A 519 -3.50 17.99 -10.79
N ASP A 520 -3.49 16.70 -10.48
CA ASP A 520 -4.68 15.83 -10.47
C ASP A 520 -5.23 15.54 -9.07
N ALA A 521 -4.72 16.18 -8.01
CA ALA A 521 -5.17 15.98 -6.64
C ALA A 521 -6.70 16.03 -6.45
N PRO A 522 -7.45 16.98 -7.10
CA PRO A 522 -8.91 16.99 -7.02
C PRO A 522 -9.55 15.75 -7.65
N VAL A 523 -8.99 15.24 -8.76
CA VAL A 523 -9.50 14.08 -9.47
C VAL A 523 -9.18 12.79 -8.70
N LEU A 524 -7.95 12.67 -8.16
CA LEU A 524 -7.52 11.57 -7.30
C LEU A 524 -8.47 11.41 -6.10
N SER A 525 -8.78 12.51 -5.43
CA SER A 525 -9.68 12.50 -4.25
C SER A 525 -11.13 12.19 -4.61
N ARG A 526 -11.56 12.42 -5.85
CA ARG A 526 -12.94 12.19 -6.30
C ARG A 526 -13.22 10.76 -6.73
N ALA A 527 -12.22 10.06 -7.20
CA ALA A 527 -12.33 8.64 -7.60
C ALA A 527 -12.65 7.73 -6.40
N ASP A 528 -13.10 6.48 -6.66
CA ASP A 528 -13.20 5.49 -5.58
C ASP A 528 -11.81 5.13 -5.02
N ILE A 529 -10.78 5.23 -5.87
CA ILE A 529 -9.37 5.01 -5.52
C ILE A 529 -8.51 5.97 -6.33
N GLY A 530 -7.73 6.79 -5.64
CA GLY A 530 -6.67 7.59 -6.25
C GLY A 530 -5.35 6.83 -6.24
N ILE A 531 -4.70 6.70 -7.39
CA ILE A 531 -3.39 6.06 -7.55
C ILE A 531 -2.40 7.10 -8.05
N ALA A 532 -1.38 7.42 -7.27
CA ALA A 532 -0.29 8.29 -7.68
C ALA A 532 0.88 7.47 -8.24
N MET A 533 1.47 7.95 -9.34
CA MET A 533 2.65 7.36 -9.98
C MET A 533 3.89 8.21 -9.73
N GLY A 534 5.07 7.54 -9.64
CA GLY A 534 6.36 8.21 -9.56
C GLY A 534 6.53 9.13 -8.37
N ALA A 535 5.85 8.86 -7.27
CA ALA A 535 5.73 9.77 -6.12
C ALA A 535 7.03 9.98 -5.32
N LEU A 536 8.15 9.43 -5.76
CA LEU A 536 9.46 9.71 -5.17
C LEU A 536 9.81 11.18 -5.40
N GLY A 537 9.48 12.04 -4.41
CA GLY A 537 9.73 13.48 -4.45
C GLY A 537 8.51 14.39 -4.49
N SER A 538 7.30 13.86 -4.70
CA SER A 538 6.05 14.65 -4.67
C SER A 538 5.22 14.39 -3.41
N ASP A 539 5.37 15.24 -2.41
CA ASP A 539 4.59 15.16 -1.16
C ASP A 539 3.09 15.31 -1.41
N ALA A 540 2.71 16.20 -2.31
CA ALA A 540 1.31 16.43 -2.67
C ALA A 540 0.66 15.18 -3.29
N ALA A 541 1.40 14.45 -4.13
CA ALA A 541 0.93 13.19 -4.70
C ALA A 541 0.75 12.11 -3.63
N ILE A 542 1.74 11.99 -2.74
CA ILE A 542 1.69 11.04 -1.62
C ILE A 542 0.47 11.36 -0.75
N GLU A 543 0.20 12.60 -0.44
CA GLU A 543 -0.91 12.99 0.45
C GLU A 543 -2.28 12.76 -0.19
N ALA A 544 -2.45 13.12 -1.46
CA ALA A 544 -3.74 13.07 -2.16
C ALA A 544 -4.20 11.66 -2.57
N ALA A 545 -3.26 10.75 -2.84
CA ALA A 545 -3.58 9.41 -3.33
C ALA A 545 -3.88 8.42 -2.20
N ASP A 546 -4.65 7.39 -2.52
CA ASP A 546 -4.96 6.25 -1.64
C ASP A 546 -3.96 5.10 -1.81
N VAL A 547 -3.37 5.01 -3.00
CA VAL A 547 -2.33 4.07 -3.39
C VAL A 547 -1.21 4.84 -4.08
N VAL A 548 0.03 4.55 -3.72
CA VAL A 548 1.20 5.23 -4.28
C VAL A 548 2.11 4.18 -4.91
N LEU A 549 2.42 4.35 -6.17
CA LEU A 549 3.46 3.59 -6.86
C LEU A 549 4.78 4.34 -6.71
N MET A 550 5.77 3.68 -6.09
CA MET A 550 7.04 4.32 -5.75
C MET A 550 7.94 4.55 -6.96
N ASP A 551 7.67 3.85 -8.05
CA ASP A 551 8.30 4.01 -9.35
C ASP A 551 7.29 4.45 -10.42
N ASP A 552 7.80 4.74 -11.59
CA ASP A 552 7.02 5.18 -12.74
C ASP A 552 6.43 4.03 -13.58
N ASN A 553 6.35 2.80 -13.03
CA ASN A 553 5.94 1.62 -13.79
C ASN A 553 4.43 1.37 -13.72
N PRO A 554 3.65 1.62 -14.79
CA PRO A 554 2.21 1.40 -14.80
C PRO A 554 1.79 -0.08 -14.68
N ALA A 555 2.69 -1.04 -14.95
CA ALA A 555 2.40 -2.46 -14.78
C ALA A 555 2.13 -2.85 -13.32
N LYS A 556 2.62 -2.06 -12.36
CA LYS A 556 2.35 -2.27 -10.93
C LYS A 556 0.90 -2.10 -10.53
N ILE A 557 0.08 -1.40 -11.30
CA ILE A 557 -1.36 -1.29 -11.05
C ILE A 557 -2.02 -2.67 -11.17
N ALA A 558 -1.70 -3.42 -12.22
CA ALA A 558 -2.21 -4.78 -12.40
C ALA A 558 -1.69 -5.73 -11.30
N LEU A 559 -0.45 -5.54 -10.85
CA LEU A 559 0.13 -6.29 -9.73
C LEU A 559 -0.62 -5.97 -8.42
N ALA A 560 -0.89 -4.69 -8.13
CA ALA A 560 -1.67 -4.27 -6.97
C ALA A 560 -3.05 -4.94 -6.94
N MET A 561 -3.76 -4.97 -8.08
CA MET A 561 -5.05 -5.64 -8.20
C MET A 561 -4.95 -7.16 -7.98
N ARG A 562 -3.88 -7.81 -8.46
CA ARG A 562 -3.66 -9.26 -8.22
C ARG A 562 -3.41 -9.55 -6.74
N ILE A 563 -2.57 -8.75 -6.07
CA ILE A 563 -2.30 -8.84 -4.63
C ILE A 563 -3.61 -8.70 -3.85
N SER A 564 -4.38 -7.67 -4.17
CA SER A 564 -5.66 -7.37 -3.53
C SER A 564 -6.66 -8.52 -3.65
N ARG A 565 -6.82 -9.09 -4.84
CA ARG A 565 -7.72 -10.23 -5.08
C ARG A 565 -7.26 -11.49 -4.35
N LYS A 566 -5.96 -11.76 -4.30
CA LYS A 566 -5.42 -12.87 -3.53
C LYS A 566 -5.69 -12.69 -2.04
N CYS A 567 -5.46 -11.48 -1.52
CA CYS A 567 -5.74 -11.14 -0.12
C CYS A 567 -7.21 -11.38 0.23
N LEU A 568 -8.13 -10.83 -0.55
CA LEU A 568 -9.56 -11.01 -0.34
C LEU A 568 -10.03 -12.47 -0.46
N ARG A 569 -9.49 -13.22 -1.41
CA ARG A 569 -9.76 -14.66 -1.49
C ARG A 569 -9.41 -15.36 -0.19
N ILE A 570 -8.24 -15.11 0.37
CA ILE A 570 -7.78 -15.69 1.65
C ILE A 570 -8.69 -15.24 2.80
N VAL A 571 -9.11 -13.97 2.82
CA VAL A 571 -10.08 -13.45 3.80
C VAL A 571 -11.39 -14.23 3.71
N TYR A 572 -11.96 -14.42 2.53
CA TYR A 572 -13.20 -15.18 2.35
C TYR A 572 -13.02 -16.67 2.67
N GLU A 573 -11.89 -17.29 2.30
CA GLU A 573 -11.57 -18.67 2.69
C GLU A 573 -11.62 -18.81 4.22
N ASN A 574 -10.98 -17.89 4.95
CA ASN A 574 -10.98 -17.91 6.41
C ASN A 574 -12.37 -17.69 7.01
N ILE A 575 -13.18 -16.76 6.45
CA ILE A 575 -14.54 -16.49 6.91
C ILE A 575 -15.40 -17.77 6.75
N VAL A 576 -15.43 -18.33 5.55
CA VAL A 576 -16.27 -19.51 5.25
C VAL A 576 -15.82 -20.70 6.09
N PHE A 577 -14.52 -20.96 6.16
CA PHE A 577 -13.98 -22.07 6.95
C PHE A 577 -14.32 -21.94 8.43
N ALA A 578 -14.03 -20.77 9.04
CA ALA A 578 -14.28 -20.56 10.45
C ALA A 578 -15.79 -20.66 10.80
N LEU A 579 -16.66 -20.05 10.00
CA LEU A 579 -18.11 -20.09 10.23
C LEU A 579 -18.67 -21.51 10.02
N ALA A 580 -18.23 -22.24 9.02
CA ALA A 580 -18.69 -23.61 8.77
C ALA A 580 -18.32 -24.56 9.91
N VAL A 581 -17.05 -24.55 10.34
CA VAL A 581 -16.61 -25.41 11.46
C VAL A 581 -17.34 -25.03 12.75
N LYS A 582 -17.50 -23.74 13.03
CA LYS A 582 -18.24 -23.27 14.22
C LYS A 582 -19.71 -23.70 14.18
N ALA A 583 -20.39 -23.54 13.06
CA ALA A 583 -21.79 -23.96 12.93
C ALA A 583 -21.95 -25.47 13.22
N ILE A 584 -21.06 -26.29 12.67
CA ILE A 584 -21.08 -27.75 12.92
C ILE A 584 -20.83 -28.03 14.40
N CYS A 585 -19.79 -27.44 15.00
CA CYS A 585 -19.43 -27.67 16.39
C CYS A 585 -20.51 -27.17 17.37
N LEU A 586 -21.20 -26.04 17.09
CA LEU A 586 -22.32 -25.53 17.89
C LEU A 586 -23.50 -26.52 17.89
N VAL A 587 -23.86 -27.07 16.74
CA VAL A 587 -24.91 -28.09 16.66
C VAL A 587 -24.51 -29.34 17.44
N LEU A 588 -23.30 -29.85 17.27
CA LEU A 588 -22.79 -31.01 18.01
C LEU A 588 -22.72 -30.74 19.52
N GLY A 589 -22.37 -29.52 19.95
CA GLY A 589 -22.35 -29.10 21.34
C GLY A 589 -23.76 -29.06 21.96
N ALA A 590 -24.72 -28.49 21.23
CA ALA A 590 -26.12 -28.44 21.66
C ALA A 590 -26.73 -29.85 21.80
N LEU A 591 -26.39 -30.75 20.90
CA LEU A 591 -26.82 -32.17 20.97
C LEU A 591 -26.09 -32.96 22.07
N GLY A 592 -25.02 -32.42 22.66
CA GLY A 592 -24.22 -33.09 23.70
C GLY A 592 -23.25 -34.14 23.15
N ILE A 593 -22.98 -34.12 21.85
CA ILE A 593 -22.00 -35.01 21.17
C ILE A 593 -20.59 -34.42 21.31
N ALA A 594 -20.46 -33.08 21.19
CA ALA A 594 -19.19 -32.39 21.37
C ALA A 594 -18.89 -32.20 22.87
N ASN A 595 -17.72 -32.62 23.29
CA ASN A 595 -17.17 -32.36 24.62
C ASN A 595 -16.31 -31.08 24.62
N MET A 596 -15.79 -30.70 25.78
CA MET A 596 -14.97 -29.49 25.94
C MET A 596 -13.69 -29.50 25.09
N TRP A 597 -13.10 -30.66 24.80
CA TRP A 597 -11.93 -30.79 23.93
C TRP A 597 -12.22 -30.44 22.46
N VAL A 598 -13.40 -30.87 21.97
CA VAL A 598 -13.90 -30.49 20.64
C VAL A 598 -14.14 -28.97 20.59
N ALA A 599 -14.67 -28.39 21.68
CA ALA A 599 -14.86 -26.96 21.80
C ALA A 599 -13.54 -26.17 21.69
N ILE A 600 -12.52 -26.61 22.41
CA ILE A 600 -11.17 -26.02 22.35
C ILE A 600 -10.61 -26.11 20.93
N PHE A 601 -10.71 -27.28 20.28
CA PHE A 601 -10.23 -27.46 18.90
C PHE A 601 -11.00 -26.55 17.94
N ALA A 602 -12.31 -26.41 18.07
CA ALA A 602 -13.15 -25.55 17.25
C ALA A 602 -12.81 -24.06 17.41
N ASP A 603 -12.26 -23.66 18.53
CA ASP A 603 -11.84 -22.28 18.77
C ASP A 603 -10.35 -22.06 18.43
N VAL A 604 -9.46 -22.68 19.18
CA VAL A 604 -8.00 -22.45 19.05
C VAL A 604 -7.42 -23.11 17.80
N GLY A 605 -7.84 -24.32 17.46
CA GLY A 605 -7.35 -25.03 16.28
C GLY A 605 -7.75 -24.35 14.97
N VAL A 606 -8.99 -23.90 14.87
CA VAL A 606 -9.49 -23.16 13.69
C VAL A 606 -8.79 -21.81 13.57
N MET A 607 -8.55 -21.12 14.69
CA MET A 607 -7.80 -19.86 14.70
C MET A 607 -6.37 -20.06 14.18
N VAL A 608 -5.65 -21.07 14.64
CA VAL A 608 -4.27 -21.35 14.18
C VAL A 608 -4.26 -21.63 12.68
N LEU A 609 -5.19 -22.45 12.17
CA LEU A 609 -5.30 -22.73 10.74
C LEU A 609 -5.60 -21.48 9.92
N ALA A 610 -6.51 -20.62 10.39
CA ALA A 610 -6.85 -19.38 9.73
C ALA A 610 -5.69 -18.37 9.71
N VAL A 611 -4.89 -18.31 10.79
CA VAL A 611 -3.67 -17.50 10.87
C VAL A 611 -2.61 -18.00 9.89
N VAL A 612 -2.38 -19.32 9.83
CA VAL A 612 -1.44 -19.92 8.87
C VAL A 612 -1.87 -19.62 7.43
N ASN A 613 -3.18 -19.71 7.14
CA ASN A 613 -3.71 -19.34 5.82
C ASN A 613 -3.50 -17.83 5.52
N ALA A 614 -3.69 -16.95 6.52
CA ALA A 614 -3.49 -15.51 6.38
C ALA A 614 -2.03 -15.13 6.01
N VAL A 615 -1.04 -15.86 6.55
CA VAL A 615 0.38 -15.64 6.23
C VAL A 615 0.68 -15.85 4.74
N ARG A 616 -0.12 -16.62 4.01
CA ARG A 616 0.01 -16.78 2.54
C ARG A 616 -0.16 -15.48 1.77
N CYS A 617 -0.77 -14.45 2.38
CA CYS A 617 -0.86 -13.12 1.78
C CYS A 617 0.51 -12.46 1.54
N LEU A 618 1.50 -12.76 2.40
CA LEU A 618 2.86 -12.21 2.30
C LEU A 618 3.64 -12.72 1.07
N HIS A 619 3.29 -13.90 0.53
CA HIS A 619 4.02 -14.53 -0.55
C HIS A 619 3.35 -14.23 -1.89
N VAL A 620 3.85 -13.23 -2.62
CA VAL A 620 3.38 -12.91 -3.97
C VAL A 620 4.42 -13.36 -4.99
N LYS A 621 3.98 -14.13 -5.99
CA LYS A 621 4.83 -14.41 -7.15
C LYS A 621 4.85 -13.16 -8.04
N GLN A 622 6.03 -12.65 -8.30
CA GLN A 622 6.27 -11.48 -9.17
C GLN A 622 6.28 -11.85 -10.66
N ASN A 623 5.56 -12.90 -11.09
CA ASN A 623 5.50 -13.29 -12.50
C ASN A 623 4.51 -12.45 -13.27
#